data_da593f934c57057df961c261d374aef6
#
_entry.id   da593f934c57057df961c261d374aef6
#
_cell.length_a   1.000
_cell.length_b   1.000
_cell.length_c   1.000
_cell.angle_alpha   90.00
_cell.angle_beta   90.00
_cell.angle_gamma   90.00
#
_symmetry.space_group_name_H-M   'P 1'
#
loop_
_entity.id
_entity.type
_entity.pdbx_description
1 polymer ?
#
loop_
_entity_poly.entity_id
_entity_poly.type
_entity_poly.pdbx_seq_one_letter_code
_entity_poly.pdbx_strand_id
1 'polypeptide(L)'
;MIRLRFARARCAATLRLAAAALTAVLSLLPIHAEAALRVVTTTEGLAALAKEAGGDQVQVQSLSRGIQDPHFVDANPTLAVKLRQADLLVDVGLDLEIGWLPPLVNQSRNPDIQPTGQRRLTAASYIHVLDIPTGPVDRSMGDLHPAGNPHFMDDPRAAVEVVAGIAKKLAQLDPAHAAAYSQHSADFQRRIDADLARWRAVFAPLRGRPIVAQHQTMSYFLDWTGLRAAGYLEPKPGVPPPPSHLADIVQIMKAQGVKAILVENYYDTRSAEVVSRHTGAKVVLIPGDVNGMPGTSTYESYIDTLVRLVAGGVR
;
A
#
# COMPACT_ATOMS: atom_id res chain seq x y z
N MET A 1 34.84 74.82 -9.94
CA MET A 1 34.94 73.36 -9.48
C MET A 1 33.73 72.84 -8.69
N ILE A 2 32.72 73.60 -8.40
CA ILE A 2 31.58 73.17 -7.53
C ILE A 2 30.45 72.49 -8.33
N ARG A 3 30.24 72.76 -9.60
CA ARG A 3 29.14 72.20 -10.41
C ARG A 3 29.29 70.70 -10.79
N LEU A 4 30.49 70.16 -10.85
CA LEU A 4 30.71 68.73 -11.22
C LEU A 4 30.45 67.75 -10.08
N ARG A 5 30.47 68.19 -8.81
CA ARG A 5 30.22 67.30 -7.65
C ARG A 5 28.75 67.03 -7.47
N PHE A 6 27.83 67.90 -7.80
CA PHE A 6 26.36 67.67 -7.66
C PHE A 6 25.77 66.78 -8.73
N ALA A 7 26.38 66.71 -9.94
CA ALA A 7 25.90 65.76 -10.98
C ALA A 7 26.22 64.33 -10.68
N ARG A 8 27.39 63.97 -10.06
CA ARG A 8 27.78 62.64 -9.68
C ARG A 8 26.96 62.10 -8.49
N ALA A 9 26.59 62.96 -7.55
CA ALA A 9 25.74 62.56 -6.39
C ALA A 9 24.29 62.23 -6.81
N ARG A 10 23.74 62.94 -7.77
CA ARG A 10 22.38 62.65 -8.30
C ARG A 10 22.31 61.34 -9.12
N CYS A 11 23.36 61.06 -9.91
CA CYS A 11 23.42 59.83 -10.69
C CYS A 11 23.57 58.55 -9.81
N ALA A 12 24.34 58.67 -8.71
CA ALA A 12 24.50 57.56 -7.76
C ALA A 12 23.23 57.31 -6.93
N ALA A 13 22.45 58.36 -6.60
CA ALA A 13 21.19 58.22 -5.88
C ALA A 13 20.07 57.58 -6.75
N THR A 14 19.99 57.98 -8.02
CA THR A 14 19.02 57.37 -8.97
C THR A 14 19.34 55.92 -9.28
N LEU A 15 20.63 55.53 -9.37
CA LEU A 15 21.04 54.13 -9.57
C LEU A 15 20.70 53.22 -8.35
N ARG A 16 20.86 53.77 -7.14
CA ARG A 16 20.49 53.03 -5.90
C ARG A 16 18.98 52.87 -5.72
N LEU A 17 18.19 53.87 -6.10
CA LEU A 17 16.73 53.80 -6.10
C LEU A 17 16.20 52.84 -7.17
N ALA A 18 16.80 52.78 -8.35
CA ALA A 18 16.44 51.84 -9.40
C ALA A 18 16.79 50.38 -9.00
N ALA A 19 17.96 50.17 -8.36
CA ALA A 19 18.34 48.82 -7.84
C ALA A 19 17.44 48.35 -6.70
N ALA A 20 17.04 49.27 -5.79
CA ALA A 20 16.11 48.95 -4.70
C ALA A 20 14.68 48.64 -5.21
N ALA A 21 14.23 49.33 -6.25
CA ALA A 21 12.93 49.09 -6.90
C ALA A 21 12.93 47.74 -7.65
N LEU A 22 14.05 47.34 -8.28
CA LEU A 22 14.16 46.08 -9.00
C LEU A 22 14.18 44.89 -8.02
N THR A 23 14.84 45.05 -6.85
CA THR A 23 14.80 44.02 -5.78
C THR A 23 13.42 43.90 -5.13
N ALA A 24 12.70 44.99 -4.96
CA ALA A 24 11.34 44.97 -4.40
C ALA A 24 10.31 44.35 -5.39
N VAL A 25 10.49 44.51 -6.68
CA VAL A 25 9.63 43.89 -7.71
C VAL A 25 9.88 42.38 -7.83
N LEU A 26 11.13 41.93 -7.67
CA LEU A 26 11.45 40.48 -7.65
C LEU A 26 10.86 39.73 -6.43
N SER A 27 10.68 40.44 -5.31
CA SER A 27 10.07 39.82 -4.09
C SER A 27 8.54 39.81 -4.13
N LEU A 28 7.90 40.42 -5.12
CA LEU A 28 6.45 40.42 -5.32
C LEU A 28 5.96 39.45 -6.39
N LEU A 29 6.87 38.64 -6.99
CA LEU A 29 6.42 37.53 -7.82
C LEU A 29 5.64 36.56 -6.92
N PRO A 30 4.35 36.30 -7.21
CA PRO A 30 3.60 35.30 -6.44
C PRO A 30 4.37 33.99 -6.57
N ILE A 31 4.85 33.47 -5.44
CA ILE A 31 5.24 32.07 -5.36
C ILE A 31 3.94 31.32 -5.62
N HIS A 32 3.72 30.88 -6.85
CA HIS A 32 2.64 29.96 -7.15
C HIS A 32 3.01 28.69 -6.38
N ALA A 33 2.42 28.51 -5.19
CA ALA A 33 2.40 27.20 -4.57
C ALA A 33 1.65 26.29 -5.56
N GLU A 34 2.38 25.45 -6.27
CA GLU A 34 1.79 24.44 -7.13
C GLU A 34 0.90 23.56 -6.24
N ALA A 35 -0.36 23.40 -6.63
CA ALA A 35 -1.30 22.68 -5.80
C ALA A 35 -0.85 21.21 -5.69
N ALA A 36 -0.77 20.70 -4.48
CA ALA A 36 -0.37 19.31 -4.23
C ALA A 36 -1.18 18.32 -5.10
N LEU A 37 -0.51 17.35 -5.72
CA LEU A 37 -1.16 16.34 -6.57
C LEU A 37 -2.14 15.51 -5.74
N ARG A 38 -3.36 15.33 -6.25
CA ARG A 38 -4.39 14.50 -5.63
C ARG A 38 -4.19 13.05 -6.06
N VAL A 39 -3.65 12.24 -5.17
CA VAL A 39 -3.44 10.81 -5.38
C VAL A 39 -4.61 10.05 -4.75
N VAL A 40 -5.31 9.25 -5.55
CA VAL A 40 -6.36 8.34 -5.07
C VAL A 40 -5.83 6.92 -5.18
N THR A 41 -5.93 6.16 -4.09
CA THR A 41 -5.48 4.77 -4.02
C THR A 41 -6.67 3.85 -3.76
N THR A 42 -6.56 2.59 -4.12
CA THR A 42 -7.61 1.61 -3.87
C THR A 42 -7.61 1.14 -2.43
N THR A 43 -6.45 1.05 -1.77
CA THR A 43 -6.29 0.54 -0.41
C THR A 43 -5.53 1.52 0.49
N GLU A 44 -5.67 1.38 1.81
CA GLU A 44 -4.95 2.19 2.81
C GLU A 44 -3.45 1.92 2.79
N GLY A 45 -3.03 0.69 2.52
CA GLY A 45 -1.61 0.36 2.37
C GLY A 45 -0.99 1.12 1.21
N LEU A 46 -1.65 1.14 0.03
CA LEU A 46 -1.19 1.96 -1.09
C LEU A 46 -1.22 3.46 -0.77
N ALA A 47 -2.19 3.91 0.05
CA ALA A 47 -2.22 5.31 0.48
C ALA A 47 -1.00 5.66 1.36
N ALA A 48 -0.62 4.77 2.27
CA ALA A 48 0.58 4.93 3.07
C ALA A 48 1.83 4.99 2.19
N LEU A 49 1.98 4.08 1.22
CA LEU A 49 3.12 4.07 0.30
C LEU A 49 3.14 5.31 -0.63
N ALA A 50 1.98 5.76 -1.09
CA ALA A 50 1.89 6.99 -1.89
C ALA A 50 2.29 8.23 -1.09
N LYS A 51 1.95 8.27 0.21
CA LYS A 51 2.38 9.34 1.11
C LYS A 51 3.89 9.30 1.36
N GLU A 52 4.46 8.11 1.53
CA GLU A 52 5.92 7.94 1.64
C GLU A 52 6.64 8.46 0.38
N ALA A 53 6.14 8.14 -0.81
CA ALA A 53 6.73 8.60 -2.07
C ALA A 53 6.57 10.11 -2.28
N GLY A 54 5.40 10.68 -1.96
CA GLY A 54 5.01 12.03 -2.31
C GLY A 54 5.33 13.08 -1.25
N GLY A 55 5.41 12.69 0.04
CA GLY A 55 5.58 13.62 1.16
C GLY A 55 4.47 14.68 1.19
N ASP A 56 4.88 15.94 1.38
CA ASP A 56 3.98 17.10 1.45
C ASP A 56 3.51 17.60 0.06
N GLN A 57 4.04 17.04 -1.03
CA GLN A 57 3.70 17.42 -2.40
C GLN A 57 2.43 16.73 -2.91
N VAL A 58 1.86 15.81 -2.12
CA VAL A 58 0.67 15.04 -2.50
C VAL A 58 -0.42 15.09 -1.43
N GLN A 59 -1.68 15.07 -1.89
CA GLN A 59 -2.85 14.81 -1.05
C GLN A 59 -3.36 13.42 -1.38
N VAL A 60 -3.22 12.48 -0.44
CA VAL A 60 -3.57 11.08 -0.65
C VAL A 60 -4.91 10.74 -0.03
N GLN A 61 -5.75 10.00 -0.76
CA GLN A 61 -7.03 9.47 -0.29
C GLN A 61 -7.19 8.02 -0.73
N SER A 62 -7.54 7.13 0.22
CA SER A 62 -7.95 5.77 -0.10
C SER A 62 -9.42 5.66 -0.46
N LEU A 63 -9.77 4.68 -1.30
CA LEU A 63 -11.15 4.29 -1.62
C LEU A 63 -11.70 3.28 -0.61
N SER A 64 -10.91 2.28 -0.21
CA SER A 64 -11.27 1.34 0.87
C SER A 64 -10.74 1.83 2.22
N ARG A 65 -11.18 1.16 3.28
CA ARG A 65 -10.69 1.35 4.65
C ARG A 65 -9.89 0.12 5.08
N GLY A 66 -8.90 0.28 5.95
CA GLY A 66 -8.06 -0.81 6.43
C GLY A 66 -8.78 -1.91 7.22
N ILE A 67 -10.04 -1.66 7.62
CA ILE A 67 -10.93 -2.64 8.26
C ILE A 67 -11.91 -3.31 7.28
N GLN A 68 -11.70 -3.15 5.98
CA GLN A 68 -12.60 -3.62 4.93
C GLN A 68 -11.84 -4.59 4.02
N ASP A 69 -12.50 -5.69 3.64
CA ASP A 69 -11.96 -6.60 2.64
C ASP A 69 -11.83 -5.88 1.29
N PRO A 70 -10.62 -5.78 0.72
CA PRO A 70 -10.40 -5.05 -0.53
C PRO A 70 -11.02 -5.71 -1.77
N HIS A 71 -11.44 -6.98 -1.70
CA HIS A 71 -12.20 -7.63 -2.78
C HIS A 71 -13.64 -7.07 -2.87
N PHE A 72 -14.19 -6.60 -1.74
CA PHE A 72 -15.60 -6.23 -1.61
C PHE A 72 -15.76 -4.81 -1.05
N VAL A 73 -15.61 -3.83 -1.93
CA VAL A 73 -15.81 -2.42 -1.60
C VAL A 73 -17.15 -1.95 -2.17
N ASP A 74 -18.00 -1.33 -1.33
CA ASP A 74 -19.25 -0.75 -1.78
C ASP A 74 -19.01 0.40 -2.76
N ALA A 75 -19.31 0.15 -4.03
CA ALA A 75 -19.14 1.11 -5.11
C ALA A 75 -20.23 2.21 -5.03
N ASN A 76 -19.99 3.23 -4.20
CA ASN A 76 -20.94 4.35 -4.06
C ASN A 76 -20.50 5.59 -4.88
N PRO A 77 -21.43 6.50 -5.23
CA PRO A 77 -21.13 7.66 -6.08
C PRO A 77 -20.05 8.60 -5.52
N THR A 78 -19.88 8.65 -4.20
CA THR A 78 -18.85 9.50 -3.57
C THR A 78 -17.45 9.07 -3.99
N LEU A 79 -17.21 7.77 -4.16
CA LEU A 79 -15.93 7.24 -4.63
C LEU A 79 -15.65 7.66 -6.09
N ALA A 80 -16.68 7.67 -6.94
CA ALA A 80 -16.55 8.16 -8.32
C ALA A 80 -16.19 9.67 -8.37
N VAL A 81 -16.69 10.47 -7.40
CA VAL A 81 -16.30 11.90 -7.30
C VAL A 81 -14.81 12.04 -6.93
N LYS A 82 -14.30 11.24 -5.99
CA LYS A 82 -12.86 11.22 -5.67
C LYS A 82 -12.04 10.90 -6.92
N LEU A 83 -12.40 9.85 -7.64
CA LEU A 83 -11.73 9.41 -8.87
C LEU A 83 -11.78 10.49 -9.99
N ARG A 84 -12.89 11.22 -10.11
CA ARG A 84 -12.99 12.34 -11.06
C ARG A 84 -11.93 13.41 -10.83
N GLN A 85 -11.60 13.66 -9.57
CA GLN A 85 -10.66 14.71 -9.16
C GLN A 85 -9.22 14.21 -9.06
N ALA A 86 -8.97 12.92 -9.25
CA ALA A 86 -7.65 12.34 -9.10
C ALA A 86 -6.69 12.84 -10.18
N ASP A 87 -5.51 13.27 -9.75
CA ASP A 87 -4.36 13.55 -10.62
C ASP A 87 -3.52 12.29 -10.84
N LEU A 88 -3.65 11.29 -9.94
CA LEU A 88 -3.10 9.95 -10.09
C LEU A 88 -4.02 8.94 -9.38
N LEU A 89 -4.36 7.84 -10.06
CA LEU A 89 -4.94 6.64 -9.46
C LEU A 89 -3.85 5.58 -9.27
N VAL A 90 -3.74 5.03 -8.07
CA VAL A 90 -2.88 3.86 -7.77
C VAL A 90 -3.77 2.71 -7.34
N ASP A 91 -3.76 1.63 -8.10
CA ASP A 91 -4.49 0.39 -7.81
C ASP A 91 -3.53 -0.77 -7.56
N VAL A 92 -3.99 -1.79 -6.82
CA VAL A 92 -3.20 -3.00 -6.55
C VAL A 92 -2.98 -3.77 -7.84
N GLY A 93 -4.05 -4.05 -8.58
CA GLY A 93 -4.02 -4.87 -9.77
C GLY A 93 -4.20 -6.37 -9.49
N LEU A 94 -3.83 -7.23 -10.43
CA LEU A 94 -4.01 -8.68 -10.34
C LEU A 94 -5.46 -9.08 -10.03
N ASP A 95 -6.42 -8.33 -10.56
CA ASP A 95 -7.87 -8.50 -10.38
C ASP A 95 -8.40 -8.35 -8.94
N LEU A 96 -7.62 -7.78 -7.99
CA LEU A 96 -8.11 -7.55 -6.62
C LEU A 96 -9.38 -6.70 -6.61
N GLU A 97 -9.39 -5.64 -7.40
CA GLU A 97 -10.48 -4.65 -7.44
C GLU A 97 -11.48 -4.89 -8.57
N ILE A 98 -11.41 -6.05 -9.24
CA ILE A 98 -12.20 -6.30 -10.48
C ILE A 98 -13.70 -6.17 -10.25
N GLY A 99 -14.20 -6.49 -9.05
CA GLY A 99 -15.60 -6.46 -8.70
C GLY A 99 -16.20 -5.05 -8.54
N TRP A 100 -15.38 -4.02 -8.27
CA TRP A 100 -15.89 -2.71 -7.87
C TRP A 100 -15.18 -1.49 -8.52
N LEU A 101 -13.89 -1.56 -8.82
CA LEU A 101 -13.15 -0.42 -9.34
C LEU A 101 -13.51 -0.05 -10.79
N PRO A 102 -13.66 -0.99 -11.75
CA PRO A 102 -13.95 -0.63 -13.14
C PRO A 102 -15.22 0.21 -13.34
N PRO A 103 -16.38 -0.11 -12.73
CA PRO A 103 -17.57 0.74 -12.85
C PRO A 103 -17.37 2.13 -12.25
N LEU A 104 -16.61 2.27 -11.14
CA LEU A 104 -16.33 3.57 -10.53
C LEU A 104 -15.42 4.44 -11.41
N VAL A 105 -14.37 3.84 -12.01
CA VAL A 105 -13.50 4.52 -12.96
C VAL A 105 -14.30 5.03 -14.16
N ASN A 106 -15.20 4.23 -14.71
CA ASN A 106 -16.08 4.65 -15.80
C ASN A 106 -17.03 5.80 -15.38
N GLN A 107 -17.62 5.72 -14.20
CA GLN A 107 -18.53 6.75 -13.67
C GLN A 107 -17.78 8.06 -13.35
N SER A 108 -16.49 8.00 -13.02
CA SER A 108 -15.69 9.19 -12.73
C SER A 108 -15.57 10.13 -13.91
N ARG A 109 -15.67 9.62 -15.15
CA ARG A 109 -15.44 10.37 -16.39
C ARG A 109 -14.09 11.07 -16.45
N ASN A 110 -13.10 10.57 -15.72
CA ASN A 110 -11.71 11.02 -15.80
C ASN A 110 -10.97 10.16 -16.84
N PRO A 111 -10.63 10.72 -18.01
CA PRO A 111 -10.00 9.93 -19.08
C PRO A 111 -8.59 9.48 -18.74
N ASP A 112 -7.90 10.23 -17.87
CA ASP A 112 -6.49 10.02 -17.57
C ASP A 112 -6.24 8.82 -16.65
N ILE A 113 -7.25 8.37 -15.89
CA ILE A 113 -7.17 7.23 -14.97
C ILE A 113 -7.81 5.95 -15.52
N GLN A 114 -8.26 5.95 -16.77
CA GLN A 114 -8.74 4.73 -17.44
C GLN A 114 -7.61 3.69 -17.53
N PRO A 115 -7.88 2.42 -17.82
CA PRO A 115 -6.84 1.36 -17.85
C PRO A 115 -5.60 1.67 -18.71
N THR A 116 -5.77 2.47 -19.77
CA THR A 116 -4.68 2.94 -20.66
C THR A 116 -4.28 4.40 -20.38
N GLY A 117 -4.84 5.02 -19.35
CA GLY A 117 -4.61 6.41 -19.00
C GLY A 117 -3.23 6.67 -18.41
N GLN A 118 -2.68 7.84 -18.71
CA GLN A 118 -1.32 8.20 -18.25
C GLN A 118 -1.24 8.52 -16.75
N ARG A 119 -2.37 8.75 -16.08
CA ARG A 119 -2.49 9.07 -14.65
C ARG A 119 -3.03 7.86 -13.86
N ARG A 120 -2.69 6.65 -14.29
CA ARG A 120 -2.94 5.41 -13.56
C ARG A 120 -1.63 4.65 -13.37
N LEU A 121 -1.47 4.06 -12.19
CA LEU A 121 -0.37 3.18 -11.83
C LEU A 121 -0.95 1.93 -11.17
N THR A 122 -0.67 0.76 -11.76
CA THR A 122 -0.99 -0.52 -11.16
C THR A 122 0.23 -1.02 -10.40
N ALA A 123 0.13 -1.11 -9.08
CA ALA A 123 1.26 -1.38 -8.18
C ALA A 123 1.89 -2.75 -8.41
N ALA A 124 1.09 -3.76 -8.74
CA ALA A 124 1.57 -5.10 -9.07
C ALA A 124 2.55 -5.16 -10.26
N SER A 125 2.62 -4.10 -11.08
CA SER A 125 3.59 -4.02 -12.19
C SER A 125 5.04 -3.81 -11.72
N TYR A 126 5.25 -3.56 -10.45
CA TYR A 126 6.57 -3.27 -9.86
C TYR A 126 7.10 -4.38 -8.96
N ILE A 127 6.33 -5.46 -8.75
CA ILE A 127 6.70 -6.51 -7.80
C ILE A 127 6.94 -7.84 -8.50
N HIS A 128 7.61 -8.75 -7.80
CA HIS A 128 7.64 -10.16 -8.19
C HIS A 128 6.35 -10.84 -7.74
N VAL A 129 5.53 -11.29 -8.71
CA VAL A 129 4.22 -11.89 -8.43
C VAL A 129 4.39 -13.33 -7.98
N LEU A 130 3.76 -13.70 -6.85
CA LEU A 130 3.70 -15.06 -6.33
C LEU A 130 2.39 -15.75 -6.71
N ASP A 131 2.34 -17.09 -6.52
CA ASP A 131 1.16 -17.93 -6.67
C ASP A 131 0.46 -17.79 -8.04
N ILE A 132 1.23 -17.64 -9.12
CA ILE A 132 0.67 -17.64 -10.48
C ILE A 132 0.13 -19.05 -10.78
N PRO A 133 -1.18 -19.20 -11.06
CA PRO A 133 -1.75 -20.49 -11.38
C PRO A 133 -1.13 -21.13 -12.62
N THR A 134 -0.88 -22.44 -12.59
CA THR A 134 -0.30 -23.17 -13.72
C THR A 134 -1.33 -23.70 -14.70
N GLY A 135 -2.62 -23.55 -14.39
CA GLY A 135 -3.75 -24.03 -15.21
C GLY A 135 -4.80 -22.94 -15.42
N PRO A 136 -5.82 -23.22 -16.23
CA PRO A 136 -6.92 -22.28 -16.46
C PRO A 136 -7.67 -22.01 -15.15
N VAL A 137 -7.95 -20.72 -14.91
CA VAL A 137 -8.73 -20.25 -13.75
C VAL A 137 -10.13 -19.92 -14.22
N ASP A 138 -11.15 -20.41 -13.50
CA ASP A 138 -12.54 -20.08 -13.75
C ASP A 138 -13.26 -19.70 -12.43
N ARG A 139 -14.49 -19.20 -12.56
CA ARG A 139 -15.30 -18.72 -11.43
C ARG A 139 -15.62 -19.80 -10.38
N SER A 140 -15.49 -21.07 -10.69
CA SER A 140 -15.70 -22.16 -9.72
C SER A 140 -14.59 -22.26 -8.70
N MET A 141 -13.47 -21.57 -8.94
CA MET A 141 -12.29 -21.54 -8.06
C MET A 141 -12.34 -20.42 -7.00
N GLY A 142 -13.48 -19.69 -6.91
CA GLY A 142 -13.63 -18.56 -5.99
C GLY A 142 -12.86 -17.33 -6.43
N ASP A 143 -12.30 -16.58 -5.48
CA ASP A 143 -11.51 -15.36 -5.72
C ASP A 143 -10.03 -15.68 -6.08
N LEU A 144 -9.80 -16.78 -6.79
CA LEU A 144 -8.47 -17.10 -7.31
C LEU A 144 -8.10 -16.15 -8.46
N HIS A 145 -6.97 -15.49 -8.32
CA HIS A 145 -6.50 -14.47 -9.26
C HIS A 145 -5.69 -15.10 -10.41
N PRO A 146 -6.14 -14.96 -11.68
CA PRO A 146 -5.48 -15.62 -12.82
C PRO A 146 -4.04 -15.18 -13.06
N ALA A 147 -3.73 -13.92 -12.73
CA ALA A 147 -2.40 -13.34 -12.96
C ALA A 147 -1.47 -13.46 -11.74
N GLY A 148 -1.91 -14.13 -10.66
CA GLY A 148 -1.14 -14.34 -9.43
C GLY A 148 -1.71 -13.60 -8.23
N ASN A 149 -1.11 -13.80 -7.07
CA ASN A 149 -1.60 -13.31 -5.78
C ASN A 149 -1.45 -11.80 -5.62
N PRO A 150 -2.53 -11.03 -5.35
CA PRO A 150 -2.47 -9.57 -5.20
C PRO A 150 -2.09 -9.08 -3.80
N HIS A 151 -1.94 -9.95 -2.80
CA HIS A 151 -1.77 -9.58 -1.39
C HIS A 151 -0.30 -9.28 -1.01
N PHE A 152 0.40 -8.50 -1.83
CA PHE A 152 1.82 -8.21 -1.66
C PHE A 152 2.14 -7.12 -0.63
N MET A 153 1.12 -6.46 -0.06
CA MET A 153 1.32 -5.41 0.94
C MET A 153 2.02 -5.90 2.22
N ASP A 154 1.96 -7.21 2.47
CA ASP A 154 2.62 -7.87 3.61
C ASP A 154 4.12 -8.11 3.39
N ASP A 155 4.66 -7.74 2.22
CA ASP A 155 6.09 -7.86 1.90
C ASP A 155 6.77 -6.49 1.85
N PRO A 156 7.64 -6.19 2.83
CA PRO A 156 8.39 -4.94 2.83
C PRO A 156 9.26 -4.72 1.59
N ARG A 157 9.72 -5.80 0.95
CA ARG A 157 10.52 -5.73 -0.29
C ARG A 157 9.66 -5.22 -1.46
N ALA A 158 8.44 -5.75 -1.58
CA ALA A 158 7.48 -5.28 -2.58
C ALA A 158 7.09 -3.81 -2.34
N ALA A 159 6.91 -3.41 -1.09
CA ALA A 159 6.60 -2.02 -0.75
C ALA A 159 7.67 -1.04 -1.21
N VAL A 160 8.95 -1.38 -1.10
CA VAL A 160 10.08 -0.55 -1.60
C VAL A 160 9.95 -0.33 -3.11
N GLU A 161 9.71 -1.40 -3.87
CA GLU A 161 9.56 -1.32 -5.33
C GLU A 161 8.32 -0.50 -5.74
N VAL A 162 7.22 -0.64 -5.02
CA VAL A 162 6.00 0.14 -5.25
C VAL A 162 6.23 1.62 -4.96
N VAL A 163 6.89 1.98 -3.86
CA VAL A 163 7.24 3.37 -3.53
C VAL A 163 8.14 3.97 -4.61
N ALA A 164 9.12 3.23 -5.10
CA ALA A 164 9.98 3.66 -6.20
C ALA A 164 9.17 3.90 -7.50
N GLY A 165 8.24 3.00 -7.81
CA GLY A 165 7.32 3.14 -8.93
C GLY A 165 6.43 4.38 -8.83
N ILE A 166 5.83 4.61 -7.65
CA ILE A 166 4.99 5.79 -7.38
C ILE A 166 5.83 7.07 -7.48
N ALA A 167 7.01 7.12 -6.85
CA ALA A 167 7.91 8.28 -6.90
C ALA A 167 8.29 8.65 -8.34
N LYS A 168 8.62 7.65 -9.16
CA LYS A 168 8.89 7.84 -10.59
C LYS A 168 7.68 8.39 -11.34
N LYS A 169 6.47 7.91 -11.04
CA LYS A 169 5.23 8.40 -11.66
C LYS A 169 4.94 9.84 -11.23
N LEU A 170 5.08 10.16 -9.95
CA LEU A 170 4.92 11.52 -9.44
C LEU A 170 5.91 12.50 -10.10
N ALA A 171 7.18 12.11 -10.24
CA ALA A 171 8.19 12.92 -10.94
C ALA A 171 7.85 13.20 -12.42
N GLN A 172 7.12 12.30 -13.09
CA GLN A 172 6.61 12.52 -14.44
C GLN A 172 5.45 13.52 -14.49
N LEU A 173 4.58 13.51 -13.47
CA LEU A 173 3.40 14.37 -13.38
C LEU A 173 3.74 15.76 -12.83
N ASP A 174 4.77 15.84 -12.00
CA ASP A 174 5.25 17.05 -11.32
C ASP A 174 6.79 17.08 -11.35
N PRO A 175 7.38 17.50 -12.49
CA PRO A 175 8.84 17.56 -12.65
C PRO A 175 9.53 18.56 -11.72
N ALA A 176 8.80 19.56 -11.22
CA ALA A 176 9.36 20.57 -10.31
C ALA A 176 9.81 19.95 -8.98
N HIS A 177 9.14 18.89 -8.51
CA HIS A 177 9.46 18.19 -7.26
C HIS A 177 10.11 16.82 -7.49
N ALA A 178 10.58 16.50 -8.69
CA ALA A 178 11.15 15.17 -9.03
C ALA A 178 12.30 14.73 -8.08
N ALA A 179 13.16 15.68 -7.68
CA ALA A 179 14.25 15.41 -6.76
C ALA A 179 13.74 15.03 -5.35
N ALA A 180 12.68 15.68 -4.88
CA ALA A 180 12.06 15.35 -3.58
C ALA A 180 11.46 13.94 -3.59
N TYR A 181 10.71 13.56 -4.63
CA TYR A 181 10.16 12.22 -4.76
C TYR A 181 11.24 11.13 -4.79
N SER A 182 12.34 11.37 -5.52
CA SER A 182 13.48 10.45 -5.55
C SER A 182 14.13 10.31 -4.16
N GLN A 183 14.29 11.41 -3.43
CA GLN A 183 14.84 11.40 -2.08
C GLN A 183 13.91 10.66 -1.11
N HIS A 184 12.60 10.91 -1.14
CA HIS A 184 11.61 10.23 -0.30
C HIS A 184 11.65 8.70 -0.51
N SER A 185 11.71 8.26 -1.78
CA SER A 185 11.83 6.84 -2.11
C SER A 185 13.11 6.22 -1.54
N ALA A 186 14.25 6.90 -1.69
CA ALA A 186 15.52 6.42 -1.15
C ALA A 186 15.52 6.39 0.40
N ASP A 187 14.87 7.35 1.04
CA ASP A 187 14.74 7.41 2.50
C ASP A 187 13.85 6.28 3.01
N PHE A 188 12.73 6.02 2.36
CA PHE A 188 11.86 4.89 2.67
C PHE A 188 12.61 3.56 2.52
N GLN A 189 13.30 3.34 1.41
CA GLN A 189 14.11 2.13 1.21
C GLN A 189 15.10 1.91 2.35
N ARG A 190 15.87 2.95 2.75
CA ARG A 190 16.84 2.80 3.85
C ARG A 190 16.19 2.42 5.18
N ARG A 191 15.02 2.98 5.49
CA ARG A 191 14.28 2.62 6.72
C ARG A 191 13.81 1.18 6.65
N ILE A 192 13.20 0.78 5.52
CA ILE A 192 12.70 -0.60 5.35
C ILE A 192 13.84 -1.62 5.37
N ASP A 193 14.99 -1.34 4.77
CA ASP A 193 16.14 -2.26 4.80
C ASP A 193 16.63 -2.49 6.23
N ALA A 194 16.69 -1.45 7.05
CA ALA A 194 17.06 -1.55 8.48
C ALA A 194 16.02 -2.36 9.28
N ASP A 195 14.74 -2.09 9.07
CA ASP A 195 13.64 -2.78 9.74
C ASP A 195 13.52 -4.23 9.29
N LEU A 196 13.72 -4.53 8.01
CA LEU A 196 13.66 -5.88 7.47
C LEU A 196 14.71 -6.80 8.13
N ALA A 197 15.90 -6.28 8.40
CA ALA A 197 16.91 -7.02 9.14
C ALA A 197 16.43 -7.39 10.56
N ARG A 198 15.80 -6.44 11.25
CA ARG A 198 15.20 -6.62 12.59
C ARG A 198 14.05 -7.62 12.55
N TRP A 199 13.11 -7.48 11.61
CA TRP A 199 11.96 -8.36 11.45
C TRP A 199 12.38 -9.80 11.12
N ARG A 200 13.35 -9.99 10.21
CA ARG A 200 13.89 -11.32 9.88
C ARG A 200 14.54 -12.01 11.08
N ALA A 201 15.23 -11.27 11.93
CA ALA A 201 15.82 -11.81 13.15
C ALA A 201 14.76 -12.41 14.10
N VAL A 202 13.54 -11.82 14.16
CA VAL A 202 12.41 -12.34 14.95
C VAL A 202 11.97 -13.73 14.44
N PHE A 203 11.97 -13.93 13.10
CA PHE A 203 11.52 -15.17 12.47
C PHE A 203 12.63 -16.21 12.27
N ALA A 204 13.91 -15.84 12.40
CA ALA A 204 15.02 -16.77 12.22
C ALA A 204 14.87 -18.10 13.03
N PRO A 205 14.47 -18.09 14.32
CA PRO A 205 14.24 -19.31 15.09
C PRO A 205 12.90 -20.00 14.77
N LEU A 206 12.06 -19.39 13.96
CA LEU A 206 10.72 -19.86 13.61
C LEU A 206 10.61 -20.40 12.17
N ARG A 207 11.72 -20.37 11.41
CA ARG A 207 11.74 -20.83 10.01
C ARG A 207 11.17 -22.23 9.86
N GLY A 208 10.36 -22.43 8.83
CA GLY A 208 9.68 -23.69 8.54
C GLY A 208 8.48 -24.01 9.44
N ARG A 209 8.21 -23.20 10.48
CA ARG A 209 7.01 -23.39 11.31
C ARG A 209 5.75 -23.23 10.48
N PRO A 210 4.78 -24.15 10.61
CA PRO A 210 3.53 -24.11 9.90
C PRO A 210 2.52 -23.16 10.57
N ILE A 211 1.74 -22.47 9.74
CA ILE A 211 0.54 -21.73 10.13
C ILE A 211 -0.66 -22.21 9.32
N VAL A 212 -1.86 -21.93 9.81
CA VAL A 212 -3.10 -21.92 9.03
C VAL A 212 -3.56 -20.46 8.94
N ALA A 213 -4.05 -20.02 7.79
CA ALA A 213 -4.65 -18.72 7.63
C ALA A 213 -6.11 -18.82 7.17
N GLN A 214 -6.89 -17.75 7.34
CA GLN A 214 -8.28 -17.71 6.87
C GLN A 214 -8.31 -17.81 5.34
N HIS A 215 -7.67 -16.91 4.67
CA HIS A 215 -7.57 -16.75 3.21
C HIS A 215 -6.11 -16.86 2.74
N GLN A 216 -5.88 -16.95 1.43
CA GLN A 216 -4.53 -17.03 0.84
C GLN A 216 -3.85 -15.62 0.74
N THR A 217 -3.98 -14.82 1.77
CA THR A 217 -3.40 -13.47 1.84
C THR A 217 -1.91 -13.48 2.19
N MET A 218 -1.46 -14.47 2.97
CA MET A 218 -0.16 -14.44 3.65
C MET A 218 1.03 -14.92 2.81
N SER A 219 0.87 -15.27 1.53
CA SER A 219 1.93 -15.88 0.72
C SER A 219 3.22 -15.07 0.71
N TYR A 220 3.14 -13.77 0.51
CA TYR A 220 4.30 -12.88 0.52
C TYR A 220 4.94 -12.77 1.91
N PHE A 221 4.13 -12.67 2.96
CA PHE A 221 4.63 -12.67 4.34
C PHE A 221 5.38 -13.96 4.67
N LEU A 222 4.84 -15.10 4.25
CA LEU A 222 5.47 -16.41 4.48
C LEU A 222 6.79 -16.54 3.71
N ASP A 223 6.88 -15.98 2.51
CA ASP A 223 8.08 -16.03 1.68
C ASP A 223 9.26 -15.33 2.37
N TRP A 224 9.10 -14.07 2.82
CA TRP A 224 10.23 -13.35 3.42
C TRP A 224 10.52 -13.73 4.87
N THR A 225 9.55 -14.29 5.62
CA THR A 225 9.74 -14.77 7.01
C THR A 225 10.27 -16.19 7.09
N GLY A 226 10.06 -16.98 6.04
CA GLY A 226 10.39 -18.39 6.00
C GLY A 226 9.43 -19.27 6.82
N LEU A 227 8.26 -18.78 7.22
CA LEU A 227 7.14 -19.59 7.69
C LEU A 227 6.52 -20.34 6.51
N ARG A 228 5.63 -21.30 6.77
CA ARG A 228 4.92 -22.02 5.70
C ARG A 228 3.43 -22.14 5.99
N ALA A 229 2.61 -22.10 4.96
CA ALA A 229 1.20 -22.45 5.07
C ALA A 229 1.06 -23.98 5.23
N ALA A 230 0.31 -24.41 6.23
CA ALA A 230 -0.15 -25.79 6.37
C ALA A 230 -1.50 -26.00 5.69
N GLY A 231 -2.27 -24.93 5.52
CA GLY A 231 -3.58 -24.91 4.89
C GLY A 231 -4.28 -23.58 5.12
N TYR A 232 -5.47 -23.49 4.56
CA TYR A 232 -6.36 -22.35 4.69
C TYR A 232 -7.71 -22.80 5.20
N LEU A 233 -8.39 -21.95 5.99
CA LEU A 233 -9.75 -22.26 6.46
C LEU A 233 -10.73 -22.27 5.29
N GLU A 234 -10.56 -21.37 4.33
CA GLU A 234 -11.32 -21.39 3.09
C GLU A 234 -10.81 -22.51 2.17
N PRO A 235 -11.70 -23.39 1.67
CA PRO A 235 -11.30 -24.47 0.74
C PRO A 235 -10.90 -23.93 -0.63
N LYS A 236 -11.42 -22.75 -0.98
CA LYS A 236 -11.09 -21.92 -2.12
C LYS A 236 -11.21 -20.48 -1.68
N PRO A 237 -10.39 -19.55 -2.21
CA PRO A 237 -10.47 -18.13 -1.88
C PRO A 237 -11.90 -17.59 -1.96
N GLY A 238 -12.37 -16.88 -0.92
CA GLY A 238 -13.72 -16.30 -0.85
C GLY A 238 -14.87 -17.29 -0.66
N VAL A 239 -14.60 -18.60 -0.50
CA VAL A 239 -15.62 -19.63 -0.31
C VAL A 239 -15.70 -20.05 1.15
N PRO A 240 -16.85 -19.85 1.86
CA PRO A 240 -17.00 -20.25 3.24
C PRO A 240 -16.72 -21.73 3.45
N PRO A 241 -16.00 -22.14 4.52
CA PRO A 241 -15.61 -23.51 4.73
C PRO A 241 -16.78 -24.40 5.19
N PRO A 242 -17.02 -25.54 4.50
CA PRO A 242 -17.94 -26.55 5.00
C PRO A 242 -17.35 -27.31 6.20
N PRO A 243 -18.17 -27.92 7.07
CA PRO A 243 -17.69 -28.64 8.26
C PRO A 243 -16.68 -29.75 7.95
N SER A 244 -16.81 -30.45 6.81
CA SER A 244 -15.87 -31.50 6.39
C SER A 244 -14.48 -30.92 6.15
N HIS A 245 -14.36 -29.79 5.46
CA HIS A 245 -13.07 -29.13 5.23
C HIS A 245 -12.42 -28.66 6.55
N LEU A 246 -13.21 -28.12 7.49
CA LEU A 246 -12.67 -27.75 8.81
C LEU A 246 -12.16 -28.98 9.57
N ALA A 247 -12.82 -30.16 9.43
CA ALA A 247 -12.33 -31.41 10.02
C ALA A 247 -10.98 -31.83 9.40
N ASP A 248 -10.80 -31.69 8.09
CA ASP A 248 -9.53 -31.97 7.40
C ASP A 248 -8.43 -31.03 7.89
N ILE A 249 -8.72 -29.74 8.02
CA ILE A 249 -7.79 -28.74 8.57
C ILE A 249 -7.38 -29.10 10.01
N VAL A 250 -8.30 -29.55 10.84
CA VAL A 250 -7.99 -30.04 12.22
C VAL A 250 -6.98 -31.20 12.18
N GLN A 251 -7.15 -32.15 11.26
CA GLN A 251 -6.22 -33.29 11.13
C GLN A 251 -4.83 -32.80 10.65
N ILE A 252 -4.78 -31.95 9.64
CA ILE A 252 -3.54 -31.37 9.15
C ILE A 252 -2.80 -30.62 10.26
N MET A 253 -3.50 -29.78 11.01
CA MET A 253 -2.92 -29.00 12.10
C MET A 253 -2.35 -29.90 13.23
N LYS A 254 -3.05 -30.95 13.60
CA LYS A 254 -2.57 -31.92 14.60
C LYS A 254 -1.32 -32.65 14.10
N ALA A 255 -1.34 -33.14 12.86
CA ALA A 255 -0.24 -33.87 12.26
C ALA A 255 1.04 -33.00 12.13
N GLN A 256 0.87 -31.69 11.84
CA GLN A 256 1.98 -30.78 11.60
C GLN A 256 2.35 -29.93 12.83
N GLY A 257 1.62 -30.03 13.92
CA GLY A 257 1.87 -29.26 15.16
C GLY A 257 1.65 -27.74 14.98
N VAL A 258 0.65 -27.36 14.17
CA VAL A 258 0.31 -25.95 13.94
C VAL A 258 -0.17 -25.28 15.22
N LYS A 259 0.39 -24.12 15.56
CA LYS A 259 0.11 -23.38 16.80
C LYS A 259 -0.74 -22.13 16.59
N ALA A 260 -0.82 -21.61 15.38
CA ALA A 260 -1.52 -20.37 15.07
C ALA A 260 -2.46 -20.52 13.87
N ILE A 261 -3.64 -19.91 14.00
CA ILE A 261 -4.60 -19.67 12.93
C ILE A 261 -4.66 -18.16 12.75
N LEU A 262 -4.22 -17.64 11.61
CA LEU A 262 -4.20 -16.21 11.30
C LEU A 262 -5.52 -15.83 10.64
N VAL A 263 -6.13 -14.75 11.12
CA VAL A 263 -7.40 -14.24 10.62
C VAL A 263 -7.29 -12.73 10.52
N GLU A 264 -7.51 -12.17 9.35
CA GLU A 264 -7.55 -10.73 9.14
C GLU A 264 -8.78 -10.12 9.83
N ASN A 265 -8.63 -8.90 10.32
CA ASN A 265 -9.60 -8.23 11.18
C ASN A 265 -10.98 -7.98 10.54
N TYR A 266 -11.12 -8.15 9.24
CA TYR A 266 -12.40 -8.02 8.54
C TYR A 266 -13.13 -9.37 8.32
N TYR A 267 -12.49 -10.51 8.63
CA TYR A 267 -13.14 -11.81 8.56
C TYR A 267 -13.81 -12.21 9.88
N ASP A 268 -14.83 -13.07 9.78
CA ASP A 268 -15.48 -13.70 10.92
C ASP A 268 -14.58 -14.79 11.52
N THR A 269 -14.42 -14.79 12.83
CA THR A 269 -13.54 -15.74 13.54
C THR A 269 -14.16 -17.10 13.85
N ARG A 270 -15.46 -17.29 13.63
CA ARG A 270 -16.20 -18.53 14.06
C ARG A 270 -15.58 -19.80 13.54
N SER A 271 -15.17 -19.87 12.27
CA SER A 271 -14.51 -21.04 11.70
C SER A 271 -13.16 -21.30 12.36
N ALA A 272 -12.37 -20.27 12.57
CA ALA A 272 -11.08 -20.35 13.27
C ALA A 272 -11.26 -20.83 14.73
N GLU A 273 -12.28 -20.34 15.43
CA GLU A 273 -12.59 -20.73 16.80
C GLU A 273 -13.01 -22.20 16.91
N VAL A 274 -13.80 -22.71 15.91
CA VAL A 274 -14.13 -24.14 15.84
C VAL A 274 -12.85 -24.97 15.74
N VAL A 275 -11.96 -24.63 14.80
CA VAL A 275 -10.69 -25.38 14.61
C VAL A 275 -9.78 -25.23 15.83
N SER A 276 -9.70 -24.05 16.44
CA SER A 276 -8.95 -23.77 17.67
C SER A 276 -9.37 -24.70 18.82
N ARG A 277 -10.68 -24.86 19.06
CA ARG A 277 -11.18 -25.78 20.13
C ARG A 277 -10.75 -27.24 19.94
N HIS A 278 -10.58 -27.68 18.69
CA HIS A 278 -10.17 -29.05 18.40
C HIS A 278 -8.66 -29.28 18.34
N THR A 279 -7.87 -28.23 18.21
CA THR A 279 -6.41 -28.27 18.01
C THR A 279 -5.61 -27.69 19.17
N GLY A 280 -6.21 -26.80 19.96
CA GLY A 280 -5.53 -25.97 20.95
C GLY A 280 -4.69 -24.84 20.34
N ALA A 281 -4.74 -24.64 19.01
CA ALA A 281 -4.03 -23.54 18.33
C ALA A 281 -4.67 -22.19 18.67
N LYS A 282 -3.85 -21.13 18.73
CA LYS A 282 -4.33 -19.78 19.00
C LYS A 282 -4.96 -19.19 17.75
N VAL A 283 -6.14 -18.57 17.87
CA VAL A 283 -6.65 -17.65 16.85
C VAL A 283 -5.94 -16.31 17.03
N VAL A 284 -5.24 -15.89 16.00
CA VAL A 284 -4.47 -14.64 15.98
C VAL A 284 -5.13 -13.68 15.02
N LEU A 285 -5.80 -12.69 15.56
CA LEU A 285 -6.34 -11.58 14.73
C LEU A 285 -5.17 -10.69 14.29
N ILE A 286 -5.09 -10.45 12.99
CA ILE A 286 -4.07 -9.62 12.36
C ILE A 286 -4.73 -8.45 11.60
N PRO A 287 -4.05 -7.30 11.45
CA PRO A 287 -4.54 -6.26 10.56
C PRO A 287 -4.49 -6.74 9.11
N GLY A 288 -5.56 -6.54 8.36
CA GLY A 288 -5.60 -6.88 6.93
C GLY A 288 -5.00 -5.79 6.03
N ASP A 289 -4.81 -4.58 6.57
CA ASP A 289 -4.16 -3.47 5.86
C ASP A 289 -3.70 -2.40 6.87
N VAL A 290 -2.99 -1.38 6.41
CA VAL A 290 -2.72 -0.14 7.17
C VAL A 290 -4.04 0.42 7.68
N ASN A 291 -4.07 1.01 8.87
CA ASN A 291 -5.28 1.43 9.58
C ASN A 291 -6.29 0.31 9.89
N GLY A 292 -5.92 -0.95 9.70
CA GLY A 292 -6.78 -2.10 10.00
C GLY A 292 -6.96 -2.35 11.50
N MET A 293 -5.97 -1.98 12.32
CA MET A 293 -6.02 -2.10 13.78
C MET A 293 -5.43 -0.86 14.44
N PRO A 294 -5.75 -0.58 15.73
CA PRO A 294 -5.08 0.49 16.46
C PRO A 294 -3.56 0.33 16.44
N GLY A 295 -2.84 1.42 16.12
CA GLY A 295 -1.37 1.44 16.06
C GLY A 295 -0.78 0.97 14.74
N THR A 296 -1.59 0.84 13.66
CA THR A 296 -1.13 0.45 12.30
C THR A 296 -1.32 1.59 11.29
N SER A 297 -1.08 2.84 11.70
CA SER A 297 -1.35 4.01 10.87
C SER A 297 -0.27 4.33 9.84
N THR A 298 0.91 3.71 9.91
CA THR A 298 1.98 3.78 8.93
C THR A 298 2.30 2.38 8.41
N TYR A 299 2.99 2.30 7.27
CA TYR A 299 3.40 1.02 6.71
C TYR A 299 4.31 0.24 7.68
N GLU A 300 5.31 0.91 8.25
CA GLU A 300 6.22 0.27 9.21
C GLU A 300 5.48 -0.24 10.45
N SER A 301 4.56 0.55 11.01
CA SER A 301 3.78 0.12 12.18
C SER A 301 2.81 -1.02 11.89
N TYR A 302 2.32 -1.10 10.64
CA TYR A 302 1.53 -2.22 10.16
C TYR A 302 2.37 -3.51 10.14
N ILE A 303 3.55 -3.50 9.50
CA ILE A 303 4.46 -4.66 9.46
C ILE A 303 4.96 -5.03 10.86
N ASP A 304 5.32 -4.06 11.70
CA ASP A 304 5.70 -4.31 13.11
C ASP A 304 4.59 -5.07 13.87
N THR A 305 3.34 -4.69 13.64
CA THR A 305 2.20 -5.35 14.26
C THR A 305 2.01 -6.77 13.75
N LEU A 306 2.11 -7.00 12.43
CA LEU A 306 2.09 -8.35 11.85
C LEU A 306 3.20 -9.22 12.44
N VAL A 307 4.45 -8.73 12.44
CA VAL A 307 5.61 -9.44 12.99
C VAL A 307 5.38 -9.84 14.45
N ARG A 308 4.95 -8.90 15.28
CA ARG A 308 4.69 -9.14 16.70
C ARG A 308 3.58 -10.17 16.95
N LEU A 309 2.45 -10.02 16.25
CA LEU A 309 1.28 -10.88 16.42
C LEU A 309 1.56 -12.31 15.91
N VAL A 310 2.09 -12.43 14.70
CA VAL A 310 2.36 -13.73 14.07
C VAL A 310 3.45 -14.48 14.84
N ALA A 311 4.59 -13.84 15.15
CA ALA A 311 5.65 -14.48 15.92
C ALA A 311 5.19 -14.90 17.31
N GLY A 312 4.33 -14.11 17.98
CA GLY A 312 3.73 -14.46 19.28
C GLY A 312 2.74 -15.61 19.21
N GLY A 313 2.05 -15.77 18.07
CA GLY A 313 1.12 -16.87 17.84
C GLY A 313 1.82 -18.21 17.53
N VAL A 314 2.90 -18.17 16.76
CA VAL A 314 3.62 -19.36 16.26
C VAL A 314 4.54 -20.00 17.33
N ARG A 315 4.94 -19.28 18.35
CA ARG A 315 5.72 -19.81 19.51
C ARG A 315 4.88 -20.71 20.38
#